data_8dd660a19b47abacce9fb4365a0ac5e2
#
_entry.id   8dd660a19b47abacce9fb4365a0ac5e2
#
_cell.length_a   1.000
_cell.length_b   1.000
_cell.length_c   1.000
_cell.angle_alpha   90.00
_cell.angle_beta   90.00
_cell.angle_gamma   90.00
#
_symmetry.space_group_name_H-M   'P 1'
#
loop_
_entity.id
_entity.type
_entity.pdbx_description
1 polymer ?
#
loop_
_entity_poly.entity_id
_entity_poly.type
_entity_poly.pdbx_seq_one_letter_code
_entity_poly.pdbx_strand_id
1 'polypeptide(L)'
;MHQSPMSNQPTARPASARSNDRRTFLAGMAALAGTAGVAGSDSRGGATLEGRAASESFGGAAADGKLGVHSFRLSTLAPQLTTAFGTRTTATVRQFAALRGMSLYKLSIEPGCFREPHWHANADELGYCTAGEVLVTVFSTGNRHDVFRIKAGEMYTVPSGSVHSIENVGASRAELVAAFSHQSPEDFGLSGAVGCMSPSVMGNAWGMDASALAGVTRSTEDVVFGKTDGPAEVPVSAASPNPWKFAIESIPPAIVNEFGSARVARSDVWPALRSQSMYSLRLGGNGMREPHWHPETAEMGYVRAGRSRMTIKSPSAIDTFEIGPGDMYFIPAGYPHHIENLGTDELHFLVFFDRAMPQDVGYTGGIPAFPRRIVAPTLGMTVATLPRYPERTADAMIVEKHNPVDS
;
A
#
# COMPACT_ATOMS: atom_id res chain seq x y z
N MET A 1 -42.66 47.20 39.78
CA MET A 1 -41.78 47.78 40.82
C MET A 1 -40.42 47.10 40.69
N HIS A 2 -39.48 47.93 40.21
CA HIS A 2 -38.08 48.07 40.64
C HIS A 2 -37.18 46.78 40.51
N GLN A 3 -36.01 46.80 40.04
CA GLN A 3 -35.08 47.71 39.28
C GLN A 3 -33.89 46.86 38.96
N SER A 4 -33.35 46.97 37.76
CA SER A 4 -31.93 46.66 37.46
C SER A 4 -31.03 47.67 38.12
N PRO A 5 -29.72 47.41 38.32
CA PRO A 5 -28.75 47.90 37.36
C PRO A 5 -27.49 47.02 37.15
N MET A 6 -26.99 47.06 35.94
CA MET A 6 -25.72 47.63 35.39
C MET A 6 -24.38 47.05 35.86
N SER A 7 -23.71 46.46 34.97
CA SER A 7 -22.46 46.76 34.25
C SER A 7 -21.15 46.70 35.04
N ASN A 8 -20.21 45.91 34.51
CA ASN A 8 -18.85 46.38 34.23
C ASN A 8 -18.06 45.35 33.42
N GLN A 9 -17.70 45.75 32.20
CA GLN A 9 -16.56 45.17 31.49
C GLN A 9 -15.29 45.91 31.90
N PRO A 10 -14.12 45.29 31.74
CA PRO A 10 -12.94 46.00 31.31
C PRO A 10 -12.34 45.45 30.02
N THR A 11 -12.04 46.38 29.20
CA THR A 11 -11.38 46.45 27.91
C THR A 11 -10.04 45.72 27.86
N ALA A 12 -9.84 44.91 26.79
CA ALA A 12 -8.55 44.43 26.33
C ALA A 12 -7.91 45.46 25.39
N ARG A 13 -6.59 45.62 25.50
CA ARG A 13 -5.72 46.21 24.45
C ARG A 13 -4.44 45.42 24.28
N PRO A 14 -3.74 45.54 23.13
CA PRO A 14 -3.22 44.40 22.40
C PRO A 14 -1.71 44.23 22.64
N ALA A 15 -1.22 42.97 22.47
CA ALA A 15 0.19 42.65 22.49
C ALA A 15 0.76 42.59 21.07
N SER A 16 1.86 43.25 20.92
CA SER A 16 2.68 43.51 19.76
C SER A 16 3.19 42.26 19.05
N ALA A 17 3.22 42.35 17.72
CA ALA A 17 3.97 41.49 16.81
C ALA A 17 5.48 41.53 17.12
N ARG A 18 6.11 40.38 17.17
CA ARG A 18 7.57 40.23 16.97
C ARG A 18 7.81 39.37 15.76
N SER A 19 8.43 39.97 14.76
CA SER A 19 9.06 39.36 13.59
C SER A 19 10.12 38.33 14.03
N ASN A 20 10.10 37.15 13.44
CA ASN A 20 11.23 36.26 13.48
C ASN A 20 11.90 36.18 12.13
N ASP A 21 13.11 36.67 12.16
CA ASP A 21 14.11 36.72 11.14
C ASP A 21 14.49 35.30 10.68
N ARG A 22 14.41 35.08 9.39
CA ARG A 22 15.09 33.99 8.69
C ARG A 22 16.51 34.46 8.37
N ARG A 23 17.51 33.87 8.98
CA ARG A 23 18.86 33.84 8.37
C ARG A 23 19.74 32.73 8.98
N THR A 24 20.25 31.88 8.09
CA THR A 24 21.60 31.32 8.00
C THR A 24 21.93 30.10 8.87
N PHE A 25 21.96 28.93 8.22
CA PHE A 25 23.05 27.98 8.41
C PHE A 25 23.40 27.35 7.04
N LEU A 26 24.34 27.99 6.39
CA LEU A 26 25.14 27.44 5.28
C LEU A 26 26.60 27.65 5.69
N ALA A 27 27.31 26.58 5.96
CA ALA A 27 28.78 26.51 5.76
C ALA A 27 29.29 25.10 6.07
N GLY A 28 29.96 24.52 5.09
CA GLY A 28 31.10 23.65 5.36
C GLY A 28 31.06 22.28 4.67
N MET A 29 31.34 22.18 3.39
CA MET A 29 32.13 21.06 2.86
C MET A 29 33.06 21.56 1.76
N ALA A 30 34.31 21.53 2.07
CA ALA A 30 35.43 21.86 1.19
C ALA A 30 35.68 20.75 0.17
N ALA A 31 36.07 21.18 -1.02
CA ALA A 31 36.48 20.37 -2.15
C ALA A 31 37.85 19.68 -1.92
N LEU A 32 37.98 18.47 -2.43
CA LEU A 32 39.27 17.89 -2.80
C LEU A 32 39.21 17.56 -4.30
N ALA A 33 39.93 18.38 -5.06
CA ALA A 33 40.19 18.15 -6.48
C ALA A 33 41.44 17.25 -6.59
N GLY A 34 41.31 16.20 -7.39
CA GLY A 34 42.44 15.39 -7.84
C GLY A 34 42.45 15.36 -9.37
N THR A 35 43.48 15.95 -9.93
CA THR A 35 43.80 16.04 -11.36
C THR A 35 44.53 14.78 -11.84
N ALA A 36 44.14 14.24 -12.98
CA ALA A 36 44.95 13.51 -13.96
C ALA A 36 44.08 13.33 -15.20
N GLY A 37 44.40 13.80 -16.37
CA GLY A 37 45.53 13.61 -17.22
C GLY A 37 44.96 13.22 -18.57
N VAL A 38 45.02 14.14 -19.53
CA VAL A 38 44.54 14.05 -20.93
C VAL A 38 45.44 13.11 -21.74
N ALA A 39 44.84 12.21 -22.51
CA ALA A 39 45.44 11.72 -23.76
C ALA A 39 44.32 11.49 -24.79
N GLY A 40 44.38 12.27 -25.85
CA GLY A 40 43.46 12.16 -26.96
C GLY A 40 43.86 11.08 -27.97
N SER A 41 42.88 10.58 -28.71
CA SER A 41 43.07 10.13 -30.09
C SER A 41 41.76 10.18 -30.85
N ASP A 42 41.74 10.96 -31.88
CA ASP A 42 40.73 11.01 -32.94
C ASP A 42 40.59 9.64 -33.64
N SER A 43 39.37 9.18 -33.86
CA SER A 43 39.05 8.43 -35.09
C SER A 43 37.56 8.54 -35.41
N ARG A 44 37.27 9.22 -36.51
CA ARG A 44 35.98 9.25 -37.17
C ARG A 44 35.64 7.84 -37.70
N GLY A 45 34.46 7.35 -37.34
CA GLY A 45 33.86 6.17 -37.93
C GLY A 45 32.36 6.31 -37.90
N GLY A 46 31.75 6.66 -39.03
CA GLY A 46 30.30 6.66 -39.20
C GLY A 46 29.77 5.23 -39.07
N ALA A 47 28.88 4.99 -38.12
CA ALA A 47 28.11 3.77 -38.03
C ALA A 47 26.68 4.06 -38.48
N THR A 48 26.32 3.51 -39.62
CA THR A 48 24.96 3.35 -40.12
C THR A 48 24.15 2.54 -39.10
N LEU A 49 23.02 3.11 -38.70
CA LEU A 49 22.00 2.40 -37.90
C LEU A 49 21.33 1.33 -38.81
N GLU A 50 21.89 0.14 -38.87
CA GLU A 50 21.17 -1.03 -39.33
C GLU A 50 20.32 -1.54 -38.15
N GLY A 51 18.99 -1.37 -38.30
CA GLY A 51 17.99 -1.91 -37.41
C GLY A 51 18.02 -3.43 -37.41
N ARG A 52 18.52 -4.04 -36.35
CA ARG A 52 18.19 -5.42 -36.00
C ARG A 52 16.85 -5.43 -35.30
N ALA A 53 15.80 -5.71 -36.06
CA ALA A 53 14.56 -6.23 -35.53
C ALA A 53 14.85 -7.63 -34.99
N ALA A 54 15.10 -7.74 -33.69
CA ALA A 54 14.99 -9.01 -33.00
C ALA A 54 13.49 -9.26 -32.80
N SER A 55 12.93 -10.11 -33.66
CA SER A 55 11.66 -10.77 -33.40
C SER A 55 11.89 -11.74 -32.22
N GLU A 56 11.79 -11.25 -30.98
CA GLU A 56 11.64 -12.15 -29.85
C GLU A 56 10.21 -12.66 -29.88
N SER A 57 10.09 -13.95 -30.19
CA SER A 57 8.88 -14.73 -30.04
C SER A 57 8.36 -14.54 -28.60
N PHE A 58 7.11 -14.15 -28.44
CA PHE A 58 6.39 -14.20 -27.17
C PHE A 58 6.37 -15.67 -26.73
N GLY A 59 7.37 -16.07 -25.94
CA GLY A 59 7.51 -17.42 -25.43
C GLY A 59 6.36 -17.74 -24.50
N GLY A 60 5.68 -18.83 -24.79
CA GLY A 60 4.67 -19.40 -23.93
C GLY A 60 5.20 -19.65 -22.51
N ALA A 61 4.27 -19.71 -21.56
CA ALA A 61 4.48 -19.89 -20.14
C ALA A 61 5.67 -20.81 -19.82
N ALA A 62 6.67 -20.28 -19.13
CA ALA A 62 7.79 -21.05 -18.64
C ALA A 62 7.28 -22.10 -17.63
N ALA A 63 7.49 -23.36 -17.95
CA ALA A 63 7.07 -24.52 -17.15
C ALA A 63 7.78 -24.67 -15.80
N ASP A 64 8.57 -23.70 -15.35
CA ASP A 64 9.47 -23.81 -14.19
C ASP A 64 9.07 -22.93 -12.97
N GLY A 65 7.82 -22.50 -12.82
CA GLY A 65 7.41 -21.79 -11.61
C GLY A 65 8.11 -20.45 -11.33
N LYS A 66 9.01 -19.99 -12.19
CA LYS A 66 9.59 -18.65 -12.14
C LYS A 66 8.60 -17.68 -12.74
N LEU A 67 7.87 -17.02 -11.87
CA LEU A 67 7.16 -15.80 -12.21
C LEU A 67 8.17 -14.73 -12.66
N GLY A 68 7.68 -13.72 -13.40
CA GLY A 68 8.48 -12.57 -13.78
C GLY A 68 9.06 -11.82 -12.56
N VAL A 69 9.96 -10.89 -12.83
CA VAL A 69 10.66 -10.12 -11.77
C VAL A 69 9.68 -9.31 -10.92
N HIS A 70 8.52 -8.93 -11.48
CA HIS A 70 7.53 -8.07 -10.83
C HIS A 70 6.36 -8.81 -10.19
N SER A 71 6.32 -10.13 -10.22
CA SER A 71 5.26 -10.95 -9.64
C SER A 71 5.79 -11.94 -8.62
N PHE A 72 4.93 -12.28 -7.64
CA PHE A 72 5.30 -13.16 -6.54
C PHE A 72 4.13 -14.06 -6.14
N ARG A 73 4.37 -15.38 -6.08
CA ARG A 73 3.41 -16.41 -5.67
C ARG A 73 3.22 -16.44 -4.16
N LEU A 74 2.61 -15.40 -3.62
CA LEU A 74 2.31 -15.33 -2.19
C LEU A 74 1.29 -16.41 -1.78
N SER A 75 0.44 -16.86 -2.70
CA SER A 75 -0.55 -17.92 -2.48
C SER A 75 0.06 -19.26 -2.07
N THR A 76 1.27 -19.57 -2.54
CA THR A 76 1.96 -20.81 -2.27
C THR A 76 3.06 -20.69 -1.21
N LEU A 77 3.33 -19.47 -0.73
CA LEU A 77 4.30 -19.24 0.32
C LEU A 77 3.77 -19.75 1.66
N ALA A 78 4.49 -20.70 2.27
CA ALA A 78 4.16 -21.15 3.62
C ALA A 78 4.28 -19.99 4.62
N PRO A 79 3.37 -19.90 5.60
CA PRO A 79 3.48 -18.92 6.67
C PRO A 79 4.82 -19.06 7.41
N GLN A 80 5.51 -17.95 7.64
CA GLN A 80 6.75 -17.93 8.43
C GLN A 80 6.48 -18.10 9.93
N LEU A 81 5.24 -17.84 10.35
CA LEU A 81 4.77 -18.14 11.72
C LEU A 81 3.44 -18.87 11.63
N THR A 82 3.38 -20.02 12.31
CA THR A 82 2.14 -20.79 12.50
C THR A 82 2.03 -21.18 13.97
N THR A 83 0.92 -20.84 14.59
CA THR A 83 0.56 -21.20 15.96
C THR A 83 -0.85 -21.81 15.99
N ALA A 84 -1.28 -22.33 17.13
CA ALA A 84 -2.68 -22.74 17.31
C ALA A 84 -3.69 -21.55 17.26
N PHE A 85 -3.20 -20.31 17.32
CA PHE A 85 -4.01 -19.10 17.45
C PHE A 85 -4.09 -18.28 16.17
N GLY A 86 -3.15 -18.50 15.25
CA GLY A 86 -3.12 -17.76 13.99
C GLY A 86 -1.86 -18.03 13.17
N THR A 87 -1.82 -17.47 11.97
CA THR A 87 -0.68 -17.55 11.05
C THR A 87 -0.30 -16.18 10.52
N ARG A 88 0.98 -15.99 10.22
CA ARG A 88 1.51 -14.81 9.54
C ARG A 88 2.37 -15.23 8.35
N THR A 89 1.97 -14.77 7.16
CA THR A 89 2.78 -14.87 5.94
C THR A 89 3.26 -13.47 5.58
N THR A 90 4.57 -13.30 5.40
CA THR A 90 5.18 -11.99 5.11
C THR A 90 5.80 -12.00 3.72
N ALA A 91 5.50 -11.00 2.92
CA ALA A 91 6.21 -10.67 1.69
C ALA A 91 6.95 -9.34 1.92
N THR A 92 8.20 -9.44 2.33
CA THR A 92 9.14 -8.32 2.45
C THR A 92 10.17 -8.39 1.33
N VAL A 93 11.08 -7.43 1.28
CA VAL A 93 12.20 -7.47 0.32
C VAL A 93 13.02 -8.77 0.40
N ARG A 94 12.96 -9.51 1.52
CA ARG A 94 13.64 -10.81 1.68
C ARG A 94 12.99 -11.91 0.85
N GLN A 95 11.67 -11.93 0.76
CA GLN A 95 10.91 -12.91 -0.01
C GLN A 95 10.71 -12.45 -1.44
N PHE A 96 10.46 -11.17 -1.65
CA PHE A 96 10.20 -10.59 -2.94
C PHE A 96 11.15 -9.40 -3.19
N ALA A 97 12.26 -9.66 -3.87
CA ALA A 97 13.37 -8.72 -4.06
C ALA A 97 13.01 -7.46 -4.87
N ALA A 98 11.88 -7.45 -5.59
CA ALA A 98 11.40 -6.27 -6.32
C ALA A 98 10.85 -5.17 -5.40
N LEU A 99 10.40 -5.51 -4.20
CA LEU A 99 9.78 -4.57 -3.26
C LEU A 99 10.70 -3.41 -2.91
N ARG A 100 10.15 -2.19 -2.97
CA ARG A 100 10.80 -0.94 -2.54
C ARG A 100 9.76 -0.08 -1.83
N GLY A 101 10.06 0.36 -0.61
CA GLY A 101 9.16 1.24 0.14
C GLY A 101 7.83 0.63 0.58
N MET A 102 7.56 -0.61 0.22
CA MET A 102 6.32 -1.32 0.55
C MET A 102 6.58 -2.79 0.87
N SER A 103 5.68 -3.39 1.65
CA SER A 103 5.62 -4.84 1.89
C SER A 103 4.19 -5.25 2.22
N LEU A 104 3.93 -6.56 2.27
CA LEU A 104 2.59 -7.08 2.48
C LEU A 104 2.62 -8.28 3.43
N TYR A 105 1.73 -8.28 4.42
CA TYR A 105 1.51 -9.42 5.31
C TYR A 105 0.10 -9.97 5.10
N LYS A 106 0.00 -11.30 5.19
CA LYS A 106 -1.28 -11.99 5.35
C LYS A 106 -1.35 -12.50 6.79
N LEU A 107 -2.45 -12.18 7.46
CA LEU A 107 -2.75 -12.63 8.81
C LEU A 107 -4.00 -13.50 8.78
N SER A 108 -3.97 -14.57 9.55
CA SER A 108 -5.14 -15.40 9.86
C SER A 108 -5.20 -15.55 11.36
N ILE A 109 -6.35 -15.25 11.97
CA ILE A 109 -6.56 -15.26 13.43
C ILE A 109 -7.76 -16.15 13.74
N GLU A 110 -7.57 -17.14 14.60
CA GLU A 110 -8.64 -18.07 15.02
C GLU A 110 -9.66 -17.36 15.93
N PRO A 111 -10.90 -17.85 16.04
CA PRO A 111 -11.91 -17.26 16.91
C PRO A 111 -11.46 -17.16 18.38
N GLY A 112 -11.68 -16.01 19.02
CA GLY A 112 -11.26 -15.73 20.38
C GLY A 112 -9.73 -15.66 20.56
N CYS A 113 -9.01 -15.44 19.49
CA CYS A 113 -7.56 -15.24 19.48
C CYS A 113 -7.22 -13.83 18.98
N PHE A 114 -5.99 -13.41 19.19
CA PHE A 114 -5.55 -12.07 18.86
C PHE A 114 -4.13 -12.04 18.32
N ARG A 115 -3.82 -11.02 17.52
CA ARG A 115 -2.47 -10.47 17.31
C ARG A 115 -2.19 -9.57 18.51
N GLU A 116 -1.12 -9.87 19.26
CA GLU A 116 -0.79 -9.12 20.49
C GLU A 116 -0.67 -7.61 20.23
N PRO A 117 -0.83 -6.77 21.27
CA PRO A 117 -0.48 -5.36 21.15
C PRO A 117 0.97 -5.21 20.69
N HIS A 118 1.17 -4.48 19.59
CA HIS A 118 2.47 -4.30 18.94
C HIS A 118 2.51 -2.98 18.18
N TRP A 119 3.68 -2.60 17.68
CA TRP A 119 3.84 -1.43 16.83
C TRP A 119 4.95 -1.67 15.80
N HIS A 120 4.88 -0.92 14.70
CA HIS A 120 5.89 -0.89 13.66
C HIS A 120 6.67 0.42 13.77
N ALA A 121 7.98 0.37 14.06
CA ALA A 121 8.77 1.57 14.32
C ALA A 121 9.01 2.42 13.07
N ASN A 122 9.05 1.78 11.90
CA ASN A 122 9.44 2.39 10.62
C ASN A 122 8.38 2.32 9.52
N ALA A 123 7.14 1.92 9.86
CA ALA A 123 6.09 1.73 8.85
C ALA A 123 4.70 2.12 9.38
N ASP A 124 3.91 2.80 8.56
CA ASP A 124 2.46 2.84 8.69
C ASP A 124 1.89 1.50 8.21
N GLU A 125 0.80 1.05 8.82
CA GLU A 125 0.05 -0.14 8.42
C GLU A 125 -1.29 0.25 7.80
N LEU A 126 -1.63 -0.34 6.64
CA LEU A 126 -2.91 -0.21 5.97
C LEU A 126 -3.50 -1.60 5.77
N GLY A 127 -4.46 -1.96 6.61
CA GLY A 127 -5.08 -3.27 6.61
C GLY A 127 -6.41 -3.31 5.86
N TYR A 128 -6.69 -4.47 5.23
CA TYR A 128 -7.97 -4.82 4.62
C TYR A 128 -8.41 -6.18 5.15
N CYS A 129 -9.62 -6.27 5.68
CA CYS A 129 -10.22 -7.52 6.13
C CYS A 129 -10.81 -8.27 4.93
N THR A 130 -10.28 -9.45 4.64
CA THR A 130 -10.74 -10.29 3.53
C THR A 130 -11.84 -11.27 3.95
N ALA A 131 -11.86 -11.67 5.23
CA ALA A 131 -12.89 -12.56 5.79
C ALA A 131 -13.00 -12.37 7.31
N GLY A 132 -14.18 -12.64 7.86
CA GLY A 132 -14.44 -12.58 9.30
C GLY A 132 -14.67 -11.17 9.84
N GLU A 133 -14.45 -11.02 11.14
CA GLU A 133 -14.65 -9.77 11.88
C GLU A 133 -13.62 -9.65 12.99
N VAL A 134 -12.97 -8.49 13.09
CA VAL A 134 -11.98 -8.21 14.13
C VAL A 134 -12.30 -6.92 14.89
N LEU A 135 -11.86 -6.86 16.13
CA LEU A 135 -11.77 -5.65 16.93
C LEU A 135 -10.34 -5.14 16.88
N VAL A 136 -10.17 -3.90 16.42
CA VAL A 136 -8.86 -3.23 16.39
C VAL A 136 -8.84 -2.21 17.52
N THR A 137 -7.81 -2.30 18.36
CA THR A 137 -7.51 -1.33 19.41
C THR A 137 -6.24 -0.58 19.04
N VAL A 138 -6.26 0.74 19.08
CA VAL A 138 -5.10 1.59 18.75
C VAL A 138 -4.86 2.57 19.89
N PHE A 139 -3.61 2.65 20.35
CA PHE A 139 -3.14 3.71 21.23
C PHE A 139 -1.99 4.48 20.57
N SER A 140 -2.17 5.79 20.45
CA SER A 140 -1.22 6.64 19.74
C SER A 140 -0.88 7.92 20.54
N THR A 141 0.02 8.72 19.97
CA THR A 141 0.47 9.99 20.58
C THR A 141 -0.69 10.90 20.98
N GLY A 142 -0.52 11.67 22.05
CA GLY A 142 -1.57 12.55 22.59
C GLY A 142 -2.63 11.79 23.40
N ASN A 143 -2.30 10.60 23.90
CA ASN A 143 -3.19 9.73 24.69
C ASN A 143 -4.46 9.34 23.93
N ARG A 144 -4.39 9.24 22.63
CA ARG A 144 -5.53 8.81 21.79
C ARG A 144 -5.68 7.31 21.91
N HIS A 145 -6.86 6.88 22.33
CA HIS A 145 -7.25 5.49 22.46
C HIS A 145 -8.54 5.26 21.67
N ASP A 146 -8.45 4.43 20.65
CA ASP A 146 -9.54 4.11 19.74
C ASP A 146 -9.77 2.60 19.71
N VAL A 147 -11.04 2.19 19.72
CA VAL A 147 -11.47 0.79 19.58
C VAL A 147 -12.57 0.74 18.54
N PHE A 148 -12.40 -0.07 17.52
CA PHE A 148 -13.36 -0.18 16.42
C PHE A 148 -13.40 -1.56 15.79
N ARG A 149 -14.56 -1.93 15.26
CA ARG A 149 -14.76 -3.19 14.53
C ARG A 149 -14.43 -3.02 13.05
N ILE A 150 -13.79 -4.03 12.48
CA ILE A 150 -13.51 -4.20 11.05
C ILE A 150 -14.10 -5.52 10.58
N LYS A 151 -14.90 -5.47 9.52
CA LYS A 151 -15.51 -6.63 8.86
C LYS A 151 -14.92 -6.85 7.48
N ALA A 152 -15.21 -8.01 6.90
CA ALA A 152 -14.84 -8.29 5.52
C ALA A 152 -15.29 -7.15 4.57
N GLY A 153 -14.37 -6.63 3.75
CA GLY A 153 -14.56 -5.48 2.86
C GLY A 153 -14.31 -4.11 3.53
N GLU A 154 -13.85 -4.07 4.76
CA GLU A 154 -13.48 -2.84 5.47
C GLU A 154 -11.96 -2.76 5.65
N MET A 155 -11.48 -1.55 5.83
CA MET A 155 -10.07 -1.19 6.00
C MET A 155 -9.83 -0.50 7.33
N TYR A 156 -8.58 -0.59 7.78
CA TYR A 156 -8.06 0.21 8.89
C TYR A 156 -6.67 0.75 8.56
N THR A 157 -6.26 1.82 9.21
CA THR A 157 -4.88 2.33 9.14
C THR A 157 -4.34 2.60 10.52
N VAL A 158 -3.06 2.30 10.72
CA VAL A 158 -2.32 2.53 11.97
C VAL A 158 -1.04 3.28 11.65
N PRO A 159 -0.82 4.48 12.21
CA PRO A 159 0.43 5.21 12.02
C PRO A 159 1.62 4.49 12.66
N SER A 160 2.79 4.66 12.07
CA SER A 160 4.08 4.21 12.63
C SER A 160 4.22 4.58 14.11
N GLY A 161 4.70 3.64 14.91
CA GLY A 161 4.91 3.81 16.35
C GLY A 161 3.63 3.76 17.21
N SER A 162 2.43 3.62 16.61
CA SER A 162 1.18 3.48 17.38
C SER A 162 0.98 2.04 17.78
N VAL A 163 0.80 1.81 19.10
CA VAL A 163 0.52 0.47 19.62
C VAL A 163 -0.87 0.05 19.22
N HIS A 164 -1.01 -1.15 18.66
CA HIS A 164 -2.30 -1.68 18.26
C HIS A 164 -2.40 -3.19 18.42
N SER A 165 -3.61 -3.68 18.56
CA SER A 165 -3.93 -5.12 18.60
C SER A 165 -5.09 -5.42 17.67
N ILE A 166 -5.15 -6.67 17.22
CA ILE A 166 -6.22 -7.16 16.34
C ILE A 166 -6.77 -8.44 16.98
N GLU A 167 -8.01 -8.39 17.46
CA GLU A 167 -8.69 -9.50 18.11
C GLU A 167 -9.80 -10.05 17.22
N ASN A 168 -9.82 -11.34 16.97
CA ASN A 168 -10.93 -11.98 16.27
C ASN A 168 -12.13 -12.15 17.20
N VAL A 169 -13.14 -11.31 17.03
CA VAL A 169 -14.38 -11.30 17.81
C VAL A 169 -15.52 -12.02 17.09
N GLY A 170 -15.25 -12.58 15.92
CA GLY A 170 -16.19 -13.36 15.13
C GLY A 170 -16.23 -14.83 15.52
N ALA A 171 -17.21 -15.55 14.98
CA ALA A 171 -17.36 -17.00 15.18
C ALA A 171 -16.53 -17.86 14.21
N SER A 172 -15.92 -17.26 13.20
CA SER A 172 -15.07 -17.89 12.20
C SER A 172 -13.68 -17.26 12.18
N ARG A 173 -12.73 -17.93 11.52
CA ARG A 173 -11.39 -17.39 11.28
C ARG A 173 -11.49 -16.03 10.60
N ALA A 174 -10.73 -15.07 11.10
CA ALA A 174 -10.55 -13.77 10.45
C ALA A 174 -9.31 -13.79 9.58
N GLU A 175 -9.40 -13.19 8.38
CA GLU A 175 -8.29 -13.08 7.44
C GLU A 175 -8.08 -11.62 7.04
N LEU A 176 -6.86 -11.17 7.08
CA LEU A 176 -6.47 -9.81 6.77
C LEU A 176 -5.27 -9.80 5.82
N VAL A 177 -5.23 -8.76 5.00
CA VAL A 177 -4.06 -8.37 4.20
C VAL A 177 -3.66 -6.98 4.68
N ALA A 178 -2.41 -6.83 5.12
CA ALA A 178 -1.87 -5.57 5.60
C ALA A 178 -0.68 -5.14 4.74
N ALA A 179 -0.76 -3.96 4.15
CA ALA A 179 0.32 -3.30 3.44
C ALA A 179 1.06 -2.35 4.39
N PHE A 180 2.38 -2.33 4.30
CA PHE A 180 3.25 -1.47 5.10
C PHE A 180 3.95 -0.45 4.22
N SER A 181 4.17 0.75 4.74
CA SER A 181 4.89 1.83 4.06
C SER A 181 6.42 1.66 4.11
N HIS A 182 6.90 0.45 4.31
CA HIS A 182 8.31 0.08 4.31
C HIS A 182 8.51 -1.34 3.77
N GLN A 183 9.59 -1.58 3.04
CA GLN A 183 9.88 -2.90 2.42
C GLN A 183 10.32 -3.97 3.43
N SER A 184 10.64 -3.57 4.66
CA SER A 184 11.01 -4.45 5.77
C SER A 184 10.55 -3.77 7.06
N PRO A 185 9.26 -3.86 7.44
CA PRO A 185 8.75 -3.25 8.65
C PRO A 185 9.37 -3.89 9.88
N GLU A 186 9.70 -3.05 10.87
CA GLU A 186 10.14 -3.48 12.17
C GLU A 186 8.91 -3.73 13.05
N ASP A 187 8.91 -4.84 13.77
CA ASP A 187 7.78 -5.33 14.57
C ASP A 187 8.23 -5.49 16.03
N PHE A 188 7.56 -4.79 16.94
CA PHE A 188 7.80 -4.85 18.38
C PHE A 188 6.53 -5.27 19.10
N GLY A 189 6.53 -6.47 19.67
CA GLY A 189 5.43 -6.96 20.50
C GLY A 189 5.49 -6.41 21.92
N LEU A 190 4.32 -6.24 22.52
CA LEU A 190 4.22 -5.79 23.92
C LEU A 190 4.83 -6.81 24.87
N SER A 191 4.71 -8.11 24.58
CA SER A 191 5.25 -9.18 25.43
C SER A 191 6.78 -9.09 25.54
N GLY A 192 7.49 -8.92 24.43
CA GLY A 192 8.93 -8.72 24.42
C GLY A 192 9.34 -7.37 25.03
N ALA A 193 8.60 -6.31 24.73
CA ALA A 193 8.86 -4.96 25.25
C ALA A 193 8.72 -4.91 26.81
N VAL A 194 7.70 -5.54 27.38
CA VAL A 194 7.55 -5.65 28.83
C VAL A 194 8.54 -6.66 29.40
N GLY A 195 8.74 -7.79 28.72
CA GLY A 195 9.63 -8.86 29.14
C GLY A 195 11.09 -8.44 29.29
N CYS A 196 11.58 -7.46 28.52
CA CYS A 196 12.93 -6.94 28.63
C CYS A 196 13.13 -5.94 29.79
N MET A 197 12.07 -5.35 30.36
CA MET A 197 12.14 -4.39 31.47
C MET A 197 12.19 -5.09 32.81
N SER A 198 12.93 -4.54 33.78
CA SER A 198 12.96 -5.12 35.12
C SER A 198 11.61 -4.93 35.85
N PRO A 199 11.22 -5.84 36.75
CA PRO A 199 10.03 -5.66 37.57
C PRO A 199 9.99 -4.33 38.32
N SER A 200 11.16 -3.84 38.77
CA SER A 200 11.29 -2.53 39.45
C SER A 200 10.96 -1.37 38.51
N VAL A 201 11.45 -1.40 37.27
CA VAL A 201 11.14 -0.37 36.28
C VAL A 201 9.65 -0.36 35.96
N MET A 202 9.05 -1.53 35.72
CA MET A 202 7.63 -1.63 35.38
C MET A 202 6.76 -1.28 36.62
N GLY A 203 7.14 -1.73 37.83
CA GLY A 203 6.48 -1.36 39.06
C GLY A 203 6.48 0.14 39.29
N ASN A 204 7.61 0.82 39.08
CA ASN A 204 7.70 2.27 39.19
C ASN A 204 6.80 2.98 38.17
N ALA A 205 6.73 2.46 36.94
CA ALA A 205 5.88 3.04 35.89
C ALA A 205 4.39 2.99 36.23
N TRP A 206 3.95 1.93 36.93
CA TRP A 206 2.54 1.70 37.31
C TRP A 206 2.21 2.02 38.78
N GLY A 207 3.21 2.51 39.56
CA GLY A 207 3.00 2.84 40.96
C GLY A 207 2.71 1.62 41.85
N MET A 208 3.29 0.46 41.54
CA MET A 208 3.10 -0.79 42.24
C MET A 208 4.43 -1.42 42.72
N ASP A 209 4.37 -2.32 43.67
CA ASP A 209 5.54 -3.08 44.13
C ASP A 209 6.02 -4.03 43.02
N ALA A 210 7.34 -4.17 42.88
CA ALA A 210 7.93 -5.06 41.88
C ALA A 210 7.53 -6.53 42.06
N SER A 211 7.18 -6.97 43.28
CA SER A 211 6.71 -8.32 43.54
C SER A 211 5.37 -8.64 42.89
N ALA A 212 4.52 -7.64 42.65
CA ALA A 212 3.26 -7.80 41.91
C ALA A 212 3.47 -8.28 40.47
N LEU A 213 4.68 -8.08 39.92
CA LEU A 213 5.05 -8.44 38.56
C LEU A 213 5.87 -9.74 38.47
N ALA A 214 5.96 -10.50 39.56
CA ALA A 214 6.72 -11.77 39.64
C ALA A 214 6.24 -12.82 38.60
N GLY A 215 4.96 -12.77 38.20
CA GLY A 215 4.37 -13.68 37.22
C GLY A 215 4.59 -13.27 35.75
N VAL A 216 5.18 -12.11 35.50
CA VAL A 216 5.44 -11.66 34.11
C VAL A 216 6.57 -12.48 33.48
N THR A 217 6.29 -13.05 32.31
CA THR A 217 7.30 -13.80 31.56
C THR A 217 8.43 -12.88 31.14
N ARG A 218 9.66 -13.27 31.46
CA ARG A 218 10.89 -12.54 31.13
C ARG A 218 11.44 -13.08 29.80
N SER A 219 11.05 -12.46 28.70
CA SER A 219 11.53 -12.80 27.35
C SER A 219 11.65 -11.54 26.51
N THR A 220 12.58 -11.53 25.58
CA THR A 220 12.70 -10.50 24.53
C THR A 220 12.01 -10.94 23.23
N GLU A 221 11.51 -12.17 23.19
CA GLU A 221 10.77 -12.72 22.05
C GLU A 221 9.29 -12.42 22.19
N ASP A 222 8.68 -11.99 21.09
CA ASP A 222 7.27 -11.67 21.01
C ASP A 222 6.40 -12.92 20.94
N VAL A 223 5.25 -12.88 21.62
CA VAL A 223 4.23 -13.94 21.56
C VAL A 223 3.57 -13.96 20.19
N VAL A 224 3.41 -12.82 19.57
CA VAL A 224 2.77 -12.54 18.26
C VAL A 224 1.29 -12.88 18.25
N PHE A 225 0.88 -14.13 18.45
CA PHE A 225 -0.53 -14.56 18.55
C PHE A 225 -0.81 -15.18 19.90
N GLY A 226 -1.94 -14.83 20.48
CA GLY A 226 -2.42 -15.38 21.73
C GLY A 226 -3.92 -15.70 21.69
N LYS A 227 -4.41 -16.33 22.76
CA LYS A 227 -5.84 -16.57 23.00
C LYS A 227 -6.31 -15.69 24.15
N THR A 228 -7.51 -15.10 24.00
CA THR A 228 -8.12 -14.28 25.06
C THR A 228 -8.51 -15.13 26.28
N ASP A 229 -8.42 -14.51 27.45
CA ASP A 229 -8.93 -15.09 28.69
C ASP A 229 -10.39 -14.63 28.89
N GLY A 230 -11.32 -15.39 28.32
CA GLY A 230 -12.75 -15.10 28.34
C GLY A 230 -13.28 -14.52 27.01
N PRO A 231 -14.58 -14.18 26.99
CA PRO A 231 -15.22 -13.61 25.78
C PRO A 231 -14.75 -12.19 25.54
N ALA A 232 -14.76 -11.79 24.24
CA ALA A 232 -14.39 -10.45 23.83
C ALA A 232 -15.31 -9.39 24.47
N GLU A 233 -14.73 -8.39 25.08
CA GLU A 233 -15.44 -7.20 25.54
C GLU A 233 -15.48 -6.16 24.42
N VAL A 234 -16.56 -6.17 23.63
CA VAL A 234 -16.72 -5.27 22.49
C VAL A 234 -17.51 -4.03 22.91
N PRO A 235 -16.88 -2.85 23.04
CA PRO A 235 -17.62 -1.64 23.38
C PRO A 235 -18.68 -1.30 22.33
N VAL A 236 -19.84 -0.80 22.78
CA VAL A 236 -20.92 -0.34 21.87
C VAL A 236 -20.39 0.71 20.87
N SER A 237 -19.48 1.58 21.31
CA SER A 237 -18.83 2.58 20.48
C SER A 237 -17.97 2.01 19.35
N ALA A 238 -17.53 0.75 19.45
CA ALA A 238 -16.72 0.12 18.40
C ALA A 238 -17.48 -0.07 17.06
N ALA A 239 -18.81 0.00 17.08
CA ALA A 239 -19.63 0.01 15.88
C ALA A 239 -19.76 1.41 15.22
N SER A 240 -19.40 2.47 15.95
CA SER A 240 -19.51 3.86 15.48
C SER A 240 -18.45 4.20 14.43
N PRO A 241 -18.68 5.25 13.62
CA PRO A 241 -17.65 5.78 12.74
C PRO A 241 -16.37 6.12 13.52
N ASN A 242 -15.23 5.70 12.98
CA ASN A 242 -13.91 5.95 13.57
C ASN A 242 -12.96 6.45 12.47
N PRO A 243 -12.10 7.45 12.74
CA PRO A 243 -11.21 7.99 11.71
C PRO A 243 -10.19 6.97 11.17
N TRP A 244 -9.87 5.93 11.94
CA TRP A 244 -8.94 4.87 11.54
C TRP A 244 -9.58 3.73 10.74
N LYS A 245 -10.90 3.78 10.53
CA LYS A 245 -11.70 2.79 9.83
C LYS A 245 -12.29 3.36 8.54
N PHE A 246 -12.34 2.53 7.47
CA PHE A 246 -12.94 2.90 6.19
C PHE A 246 -13.63 1.73 5.53
N ALA A 247 -14.91 1.86 5.22
CA ALA A 247 -15.73 0.82 4.61
C ALA A 247 -15.70 0.91 3.07
N ILE A 248 -14.53 0.62 2.47
CA ILE A 248 -14.28 0.86 1.03
C ILE A 248 -15.28 0.15 0.12
N GLU A 249 -15.70 -1.07 0.46
CA GLU A 249 -16.67 -1.80 -0.39
C GLU A 249 -18.10 -1.26 -0.28
N SER A 250 -18.37 -0.37 0.68
CA SER A 250 -19.68 0.24 0.91
C SER A 250 -19.83 1.62 0.29
N ILE A 251 -18.74 2.25 -0.18
CA ILE A 251 -18.81 3.55 -0.85
C ILE A 251 -19.11 3.38 -2.34
N PRO A 252 -19.72 4.38 -3.00
CA PRO A 252 -19.81 4.39 -4.46
C PRO A 252 -18.41 4.33 -5.10
N PRO A 253 -18.25 3.61 -6.22
CA PRO A 253 -17.00 3.62 -6.94
C PRO A 253 -16.71 5.02 -7.52
N ALA A 254 -15.45 5.44 -7.45
CA ALA A 254 -14.99 6.69 -8.07
C ALA A 254 -14.95 6.60 -9.60
N ILE A 255 -14.77 5.37 -10.12
CA ILE A 255 -14.79 5.06 -11.54
C ILE A 255 -15.71 3.86 -11.70
N VAL A 256 -16.64 3.94 -12.65
CA VAL A 256 -17.53 2.84 -13.00
C VAL A 256 -17.98 2.95 -14.45
N ASN A 257 -17.91 1.85 -15.16
CA ASN A 257 -18.51 1.65 -16.48
C ASN A 257 -18.93 0.18 -16.64
N GLU A 258 -19.40 -0.20 -17.83
CA GLU A 258 -19.82 -1.58 -18.11
C GLU A 258 -18.70 -2.63 -18.05
N PHE A 259 -17.44 -2.22 -18.07
CA PHE A 259 -16.26 -3.10 -18.06
C PHE A 259 -15.64 -3.27 -16.68
N GLY A 260 -16.04 -2.44 -15.70
CA GLY A 260 -15.53 -2.57 -14.34
C GLY A 260 -15.73 -1.34 -13.46
N SER A 261 -15.12 -1.37 -12.29
CA SER A 261 -15.19 -0.27 -11.31
C SER A 261 -13.94 -0.17 -10.46
N ALA A 262 -13.68 1.02 -9.93
CA ALA A 262 -12.66 1.25 -8.91
C ALA A 262 -13.22 2.09 -7.76
N ARG A 263 -13.13 1.55 -6.53
CA ARG A 263 -13.32 2.30 -5.29
C ARG A 263 -11.98 2.73 -4.77
N VAL A 264 -11.91 3.92 -4.19
CA VAL A 264 -10.63 4.52 -3.82
C VAL A 264 -10.62 4.92 -2.35
N ALA A 265 -9.58 4.51 -1.64
CA ALA A 265 -9.22 4.99 -0.31
C ALA A 265 -7.97 5.85 -0.46
N ARG A 266 -8.15 7.17 -0.62
CA ARG A 266 -7.10 8.19 -0.75
C ARG A 266 -7.29 9.25 0.34
N SER A 267 -6.27 10.05 0.59
CA SER A 267 -6.33 11.06 1.67
C SER A 267 -7.39 12.15 1.47
N ASP A 268 -7.84 12.39 0.24
CA ASP A 268 -8.96 13.30 -0.06
C ASP A 268 -10.33 12.72 0.34
N VAL A 269 -10.45 11.40 0.42
CA VAL A 269 -11.67 10.67 0.82
C VAL A 269 -11.55 10.14 2.25
N TRP A 270 -10.38 9.72 2.66
CA TRP A 270 -10.05 9.21 3.98
C TRP A 270 -8.83 9.93 4.58
N PRO A 271 -9.03 11.06 5.28
CA PRO A 271 -7.94 11.94 5.74
C PRO A 271 -6.94 11.31 6.73
N ALA A 272 -7.23 10.14 7.29
CA ALA A 272 -6.29 9.42 8.14
C ALA A 272 -5.08 8.87 7.39
N LEU A 273 -5.18 8.68 6.07
CA LEU A 273 -4.09 8.20 5.23
C LEU A 273 -3.01 9.27 5.08
N ARG A 274 -1.75 8.90 5.30
CA ARG A 274 -0.59 9.79 5.25
C ARG A 274 0.44 9.38 4.21
N SER A 275 0.76 8.10 4.14
CA SER A 275 1.85 7.55 3.33
C SER A 275 1.39 6.55 2.29
N GLN A 276 0.17 6.04 2.41
CA GLN A 276 -0.36 4.96 1.57
C GLN A 276 -1.78 5.28 1.12
N SER A 277 -2.22 4.56 0.09
CA SER A 277 -3.62 4.53 -0.36
C SER A 277 -3.95 3.15 -0.94
N MET A 278 -5.21 2.89 -1.23
CA MET A 278 -5.64 1.63 -1.82
C MET A 278 -6.83 1.81 -2.75
N TYR A 279 -6.81 1.09 -3.88
CA TYR A 279 -7.96 0.95 -4.77
C TYR A 279 -8.48 -0.48 -4.71
N SER A 280 -9.79 -0.62 -4.55
CA SER A 280 -10.51 -1.86 -4.85
C SER A 280 -10.90 -1.83 -6.32
N LEU A 281 -10.09 -2.48 -7.17
CA LEU A 281 -10.27 -2.52 -8.62
C LEU A 281 -11.00 -3.81 -9.00
N ARG A 282 -12.11 -3.68 -9.74
CA ARG A 282 -12.90 -4.80 -10.25
C ARG A 282 -13.04 -4.69 -11.76
N LEU A 283 -12.70 -5.74 -12.48
CA LEU A 283 -12.81 -5.83 -13.94
C LEU A 283 -13.73 -6.97 -14.32
N GLY A 284 -14.76 -6.69 -15.12
CA GLY A 284 -15.60 -7.72 -15.73
C GLY A 284 -14.82 -8.61 -16.70
N GLY A 285 -15.44 -9.69 -17.19
CA GLY A 285 -14.78 -10.65 -18.07
C GLY A 285 -14.23 -10.06 -19.38
N ASN A 286 -14.82 -8.96 -19.86
CA ASN A 286 -14.34 -8.18 -21.00
C ASN A 286 -13.65 -6.86 -20.60
N GLY A 287 -13.29 -6.69 -19.30
CA GLY A 287 -12.67 -5.49 -18.79
C GLY A 287 -11.15 -5.57 -18.75
N MET A 288 -10.51 -4.42 -18.92
CA MET A 288 -9.08 -4.22 -18.83
C MET A 288 -8.79 -2.87 -18.16
N ARG A 289 -7.83 -2.83 -17.23
CA ARG A 289 -7.18 -1.59 -16.83
C ARG A 289 -6.22 -1.20 -17.97
N GLU A 290 -6.46 -0.03 -18.58
CA GLU A 290 -5.67 0.42 -19.72
C GLU A 290 -4.16 0.47 -19.42
N PRO A 291 -3.29 0.41 -20.44
CA PRO A 291 -1.89 0.73 -20.25
C PRO A 291 -1.70 2.12 -19.66
N HIS A 292 -0.94 2.23 -18.58
CA HIS A 292 -0.74 3.45 -17.82
C HIS A 292 0.52 3.36 -16.96
N TRP A 293 0.87 4.44 -16.30
CA TRP A 293 1.89 4.48 -15.24
C TRP A 293 1.53 5.51 -14.18
N HIS A 294 2.14 5.34 -13.01
CA HIS A 294 2.03 6.29 -11.90
C HIS A 294 3.33 7.10 -11.81
N PRO A 295 3.35 8.41 -12.07
CA PRO A 295 4.60 9.20 -12.20
C PRO A 295 5.52 9.16 -10.98
N GLU A 296 4.97 9.25 -9.77
CA GLU A 296 5.73 9.34 -8.52
C GLU A 296 5.36 8.27 -7.49
N THR A 297 4.62 7.25 -7.93
CA THR A 297 3.99 6.29 -7.03
C THR A 297 4.34 4.88 -7.45
N ALA A 298 4.83 4.07 -6.51
CA ALA A 298 4.93 2.62 -6.69
C ALA A 298 3.57 1.98 -6.40
N GLU A 299 3.30 0.89 -7.11
CA GLU A 299 2.08 0.10 -7.00
C GLU A 299 2.39 -1.31 -6.54
N MET A 300 1.60 -1.82 -5.59
CA MET A 300 1.66 -3.20 -5.11
C MET A 300 0.25 -3.77 -5.11
N GLY A 301 0.00 -4.81 -5.91
CA GLY A 301 -1.32 -5.43 -6.01
C GLY A 301 -1.38 -6.81 -5.35
N TYR A 302 -2.56 -7.12 -4.81
CA TYR A 302 -2.93 -8.42 -4.29
C TYR A 302 -4.20 -8.90 -5.00
N VAL A 303 -4.15 -10.11 -5.58
CA VAL A 303 -5.31 -10.71 -6.27
C VAL A 303 -6.25 -11.32 -5.23
N ARG A 304 -7.45 -10.76 -5.12
CA ARG A 304 -8.48 -11.31 -4.24
C ARG A 304 -9.32 -12.40 -4.94
N ALA A 305 -9.64 -12.19 -6.21
CA ALA A 305 -10.43 -13.13 -7.02
C ALA A 305 -10.11 -12.97 -8.51
N GLY A 306 -10.37 -14.01 -9.29
CA GLY A 306 -10.14 -14.02 -10.73
C GLY A 306 -8.69 -14.30 -11.11
N ARG A 307 -8.41 -14.30 -12.41
CA ARG A 307 -7.06 -14.49 -12.99
C ARG A 307 -6.74 -13.34 -13.91
N SER A 308 -5.51 -12.89 -13.88
CA SER A 308 -5.06 -11.74 -14.65
C SER A 308 -3.78 -12.04 -15.42
N ARG A 309 -3.64 -11.40 -16.59
CA ARG A 309 -2.36 -11.17 -17.26
C ARG A 309 -1.96 -9.73 -17.10
N MET A 310 -0.68 -9.51 -16.84
CA MET A 310 -0.08 -8.19 -16.74
C MET A 310 1.18 -8.14 -17.58
N THR A 311 1.45 -6.98 -18.19
CA THR A 311 2.74 -6.68 -18.81
C THR A 311 3.27 -5.40 -18.20
N ILE A 312 4.54 -5.43 -17.81
CA ILE A 312 5.25 -4.29 -17.22
C ILE A 312 6.48 -4.00 -18.06
N LYS A 313 6.65 -2.74 -18.47
CA LYS A 313 7.85 -2.27 -19.16
C LYS A 313 8.80 -1.62 -18.16
N SER A 314 9.93 -2.26 -17.90
CA SER A 314 11.08 -1.65 -17.22
C SER A 314 11.99 -0.95 -18.21
N PRO A 315 12.99 -0.14 -17.79
CA PRO A 315 13.95 0.48 -18.69
C PRO A 315 14.70 -0.51 -19.60
N SER A 316 14.94 -1.72 -19.13
CA SER A 316 15.77 -2.72 -19.80
C SER A 316 15.05 -3.99 -20.25
N ALA A 317 13.80 -4.21 -19.82
CA ALA A 317 13.09 -5.47 -20.06
C ALA A 317 11.57 -5.27 -20.14
N ILE A 318 10.90 -6.29 -20.67
CA ILE A 318 9.44 -6.46 -20.62
C ILE A 318 9.20 -7.70 -19.77
N ASP A 319 8.29 -7.60 -18.83
CA ASP A 319 7.88 -8.68 -17.94
C ASP A 319 6.38 -8.93 -18.11
N THR A 320 6.03 -10.08 -18.70
CA THR A 320 4.63 -10.50 -18.87
C THR A 320 4.39 -11.77 -18.06
N PHE A 321 3.36 -11.74 -17.23
CA PHE A 321 3.06 -12.85 -16.31
C PHE A 321 1.56 -12.98 -16.06
N GLU A 322 1.17 -14.17 -15.58
CA GLU A 322 -0.18 -14.45 -15.10
C GLU A 322 -0.16 -14.66 -13.58
N ILE A 323 -1.14 -14.07 -12.89
CA ILE A 323 -1.33 -14.24 -11.45
C ILE A 323 -2.79 -14.53 -11.13
N GLY A 324 -3.01 -15.18 -10.00
CA GLY A 324 -4.32 -15.60 -9.50
C GLY A 324 -4.53 -15.30 -8.03
N PRO A 325 -5.64 -15.76 -7.45
CA PRO A 325 -6.03 -15.43 -6.07
C PRO A 325 -4.93 -15.74 -5.07
N GLY A 326 -4.61 -14.76 -4.23
CA GLY A 326 -3.58 -14.85 -3.20
C GLY A 326 -2.18 -14.49 -3.67
N ASP A 327 -1.95 -14.27 -4.97
CA ASP A 327 -0.68 -13.78 -5.51
C ASP A 327 -0.57 -12.27 -5.43
N MET A 328 0.63 -11.74 -5.61
CA MET A 328 0.92 -10.32 -5.59
C MET A 328 1.89 -9.90 -6.68
N TYR A 329 1.91 -8.62 -6.98
CA TYR A 329 2.89 -7.98 -7.86
C TYR A 329 3.41 -6.66 -7.26
N PHE A 330 4.50 -6.16 -7.81
CA PHE A 330 5.05 -4.84 -7.46
C PHE A 330 5.57 -4.12 -8.70
N ILE A 331 5.19 -2.86 -8.86
CA ILE A 331 5.54 -2.00 -9.99
C ILE A 331 6.19 -0.74 -9.45
N PRO A 332 7.47 -0.46 -9.79
CA PRO A 332 8.12 0.80 -9.45
C PRO A 332 7.42 2.02 -10.10
N ALA A 333 7.56 3.19 -9.49
CA ALA A 333 7.05 4.44 -10.03
C ALA A 333 7.51 4.67 -11.47
N GLY A 334 6.60 5.12 -12.33
CA GLY A 334 6.86 5.45 -13.72
C GLY A 334 6.95 4.26 -14.69
N TYR A 335 6.75 3.02 -14.24
CA TYR A 335 6.80 1.85 -15.13
C TYR A 335 5.45 1.62 -15.79
N PRO A 336 5.38 1.69 -17.14
CA PRO A 336 4.14 1.41 -17.87
C PRO A 336 3.70 -0.04 -17.67
N HIS A 337 2.40 -0.23 -17.42
CA HIS A 337 1.78 -1.53 -17.21
C HIS A 337 0.30 -1.53 -17.55
N HIS A 338 -0.29 -2.72 -17.66
CA HIS A 338 -1.73 -2.93 -17.81
C HIS A 338 -2.19 -4.16 -17.04
N ILE A 339 -3.51 -4.31 -16.87
CA ILE A 339 -4.12 -5.46 -16.20
C ILE A 339 -5.28 -5.97 -17.07
N GLU A 340 -5.18 -7.20 -17.57
CA GLU A 340 -6.25 -7.88 -18.31
C GLU A 340 -6.92 -8.95 -17.45
N ASN A 341 -8.24 -9.00 -17.49
CA ASN A 341 -8.97 -10.13 -16.94
C ASN A 341 -8.90 -11.31 -17.93
N LEU A 342 -8.40 -12.46 -17.47
CA LEU A 342 -8.30 -13.70 -18.25
C LEU A 342 -9.55 -14.57 -18.16
N GLY A 343 -10.42 -14.32 -17.17
CA GLY A 343 -11.62 -15.10 -16.94
C GLY A 343 -12.88 -14.47 -17.55
N THR A 344 -13.99 -15.19 -17.40
CA THR A 344 -15.34 -14.68 -17.66
C THR A 344 -15.96 -14.01 -16.44
N ASP A 345 -15.49 -14.40 -15.25
CA ASP A 345 -15.93 -13.86 -13.98
C ASP A 345 -15.18 -12.57 -13.62
N GLU A 346 -15.66 -11.87 -12.60
CA GLU A 346 -15.04 -10.64 -12.11
C GLU A 346 -13.64 -10.91 -11.55
N LEU A 347 -12.68 -10.12 -12.02
CA LEU A 347 -11.35 -10.01 -11.45
C LEU A 347 -11.35 -8.91 -10.38
N HIS A 348 -10.87 -9.22 -9.18
CA HIS A 348 -10.80 -8.27 -8.07
C HIS A 348 -9.38 -8.15 -7.52
N PHE A 349 -8.82 -6.93 -7.62
CA PHE A 349 -7.54 -6.56 -7.03
C PHE A 349 -7.72 -5.61 -5.85
N LEU A 350 -6.86 -5.78 -4.83
CA LEU A 350 -6.52 -4.75 -3.85
C LEU A 350 -5.19 -4.14 -4.30
N VAL A 351 -5.24 -2.89 -4.76
CA VAL A 351 -4.09 -2.18 -5.33
C VAL A 351 -3.62 -1.13 -4.33
N PHE A 352 -2.49 -1.37 -3.68
CA PHE A 352 -1.88 -0.48 -2.70
C PHE A 352 -0.84 0.42 -3.36
N PHE A 353 -0.73 1.66 -2.87
CA PHE A 353 0.21 2.65 -3.35
C PHE A 353 1.05 3.20 -2.20
N ASP A 354 2.30 3.57 -2.49
CA ASP A 354 3.25 4.17 -1.54
C ASP A 354 3.05 5.70 -1.37
N ARG A 355 1.90 6.23 -1.78
CA ARG A 355 1.48 7.62 -1.60
C ARG A 355 0.00 7.67 -1.23
N ALA A 356 -0.35 8.68 -0.45
CA ALA A 356 -1.75 8.90 -0.06
C ALA A 356 -2.63 9.43 -1.20
N MET A 357 -2.03 9.97 -2.25
CA MET A 357 -2.70 10.53 -3.45
C MET A 357 -1.95 10.10 -4.72
N PRO A 358 -2.14 8.87 -5.21
CA PRO A 358 -1.54 8.41 -6.45
C PRO A 358 -2.11 9.18 -7.64
N GLN A 359 -1.27 9.38 -8.65
CA GLN A 359 -1.61 10.03 -9.93
C GLN A 359 -1.46 9.00 -11.05
N ASP A 360 -2.28 9.15 -12.08
CA ASP A 360 -2.28 8.29 -13.26
C ASP A 360 -1.92 9.08 -14.53
N VAL A 361 -1.22 8.42 -15.46
CA VAL A 361 -1.09 8.84 -16.85
C VAL A 361 -1.41 7.64 -17.73
N GLY A 362 -2.56 7.67 -18.40
CA GLY A 362 -3.03 6.60 -19.26
C GLY A 362 -2.66 6.79 -20.72
N TYR A 363 -2.68 5.71 -21.48
CA TYR A 363 -2.41 5.75 -22.92
C TYR A 363 -3.57 6.33 -23.72
N THR A 364 -4.82 6.14 -23.26
CA THR A 364 -6.01 6.60 -23.99
C THR A 364 -6.12 8.12 -24.06
N GLY A 365 -5.61 8.85 -23.07
CA GLY A 365 -5.50 10.31 -23.07
C GLY A 365 -4.12 10.79 -23.49
N GLY A 366 -3.06 10.13 -23.04
CA GLY A 366 -1.68 10.57 -23.24
C GLY A 366 -1.20 10.52 -24.68
N ILE A 367 -1.48 9.43 -25.43
CA ILE A 367 -1.02 9.30 -26.82
C ILE A 367 -1.70 10.32 -27.75
N PRO A 368 -3.05 10.48 -27.72
CA PRO A 368 -3.72 11.48 -28.54
C PRO A 368 -3.35 12.95 -28.25
N ALA A 369 -2.78 13.23 -27.09
CA ALA A 369 -2.32 14.57 -26.71
C ALA A 369 -1.15 15.08 -27.59
N PHE A 370 -0.43 14.16 -28.26
CA PHE A 370 0.71 14.52 -29.11
C PHE A 370 0.31 14.67 -30.58
N PRO A 371 0.95 15.60 -31.32
CA PRO A 371 0.71 15.74 -32.75
C PRO A 371 1.00 14.45 -33.53
N ARG A 372 0.07 14.04 -34.40
CA ARG A 372 0.19 12.83 -35.21
C ARG A 372 1.52 12.74 -36.01
N ARG A 373 2.07 13.89 -36.46
CA ARG A 373 3.37 13.97 -37.15
C ARG A 373 4.57 13.54 -36.26
N ILE A 374 4.39 13.50 -34.94
CA ILE A 374 5.38 13.00 -33.97
C ILE A 374 5.06 11.54 -33.63
N VAL A 375 3.80 11.23 -33.34
CA VAL A 375 3.38 9.87 -32.93
C VAL A 375 3.62 8.84 -34.03
N ALA A 376 3.30 9.18 -35.28
CA ALA A 376 3.43 8.24 -36.39
C ALA A 376 4.86 7.67 -36.54
N PRO A 377 5.92 8.49 -36.71
CA PRO A 377 7.28 7.97 -36.84
C PRO A 377 7.78 7.32 -35.53
N THR A 378 7.33 7.76 -34.36
CA THR A 378 7.64 7.09 -33.08
C THR A 378 7.16 5.65 -33.04
N LEU A 379 6.03 5.37 -33.69
CA LEU A 379 5.44 4.01 -33.79
C LEU A 379 5.85 3.28 -35.09
N GLY A 380 6.85 3.80 -35.86
CA GLY A 380 7.28 3.20 -37.11
C GLY A 380 6.26 3.32 -38.25
N MET A 381 5.33 4.27 -38.15
CA MET A 381 4.22 4.48 -39.11
C MET A 381 4.37 5.82 -39.83
N THR A 382 3.54 6.01 -40.87
CA THR A 382 3.32 7.34 -41.48
C THR A 382 2.06 7.97 -40.94
N VAL A 383 1.89 9.29 -41.08
CA VAL A 383 0.64 9.96 -40.65
C VAL A 383 -0.59 9.40 -41.37
N ALA A 384 -0.40 8.94 -42.62
CA ALA A 384 -1.47 8.36 -43.44
C ALA A 384 -1.90 6.98 -42.94
N THR A 385 -0.97 6.18 -42.41
CA THR A 385 -1.22 4.81 -41.93
C THR A 385 -1.51 4.75 -40.43
N LEU A 386 -1.20 5.82 -39.69
CA LEU A 386 -1.52 5.86 -38.24
C LEU A 386 -3.03 5.81 -38.04
N PRO A 387 -3.57 4.89 -37.21
CA PRO A 387 -4.99 4.83 -36.88
C PRO A 387 -5.52 6.15 -36.33
N ARG A 388 -6.79 6.43 -36.54
CA ARG A 388 -7.46 7.53 -35.83
C ARG A 388 -7.82 7.07 -34.43
N TYR A 389 -7.22 7.70 -33.44
CA TYR A 389 -7.59 7.49 -32.06
C TYR A 389 -8.94 8.16 -31.77
N PRO A 390 -9.76 7.60 -30.85
CA PRO A 390 -10.91 8.31 -30.30
C PRO A 390 -10.45 9.65 -29.70
N GLU A 391 -11.19 10.71 -29.98
CA GLU A 391 -10.94 12.01 -29.32
C GLU A 391 -11.32 11.90 -27.86
N ARG A 392 -10.32 11.93 -26.98
CA ARG A 392 -10.47 11.89 -25.53
C ARG A 392 -9.64 13.01 -24.92
N THR A 393 -10.19 13.65 -23.90
CA THR A 393 -9.52 14.70 -23.11
C THR A 393 -9.02 14.19 -21.76
N ALA A 394 -9.33 12.94 -21.42
CA ALA A 394 -8.93 12.28 -20.18
C ALA A 394 -8.74 10.78 -20.40
N ASP A 395 -7.97 10.15 -19.52
CA ASP A 395 -7.78 8.71 -19.51
C ASP A 395 -9.10 7.98 -19.18
N ALA A 396 -9.30 6.84 -19.83
CA ALA A 396 -10.49 6.02 -19.60
C ALA A 396 -10.36 5.18 -18.35
N MET A 397 -9.14 4.91 -17.89
CA MET A 397 -8.75 4.01 -16.80
C MET A 397 -9.19 2.55 -17.02
N ILE A 398 -10.49 2.28 -17.14
CA ILE A 398 -11.05 0.94 -17.41
C ILE A 398 -11.65 0.97 -18.79
N VAL A 399 -11.25 0.03 -19.63
CA VAL A 399 -11.65 -0.07 -21.05
C VAL A 399 -12.15 -1.47 -21.39
N GLU A 400 -12.87 -1.57 -22.50
CA GLU A 400 -13.25 -2.85 -23.06
C GLU A 400 -12.05 -3.59 -23.66
N LYS A 401 -12.02 -4.87 -23.45
CA LYS A 401 -11.12 -5.80 -24.12
C LYS A 401 -11.78 -6.30 -25.41
N HIS A 402 -11.62 -5.53 -26.50
CA HIS A 402 -12.20 -5.89 -27.81
C HIS A 402 -11.54 -7.13 -28.45
N ASN A 403 -10.25 -7.30 -28.19
CA ASN A 403 -9.49 -8.40 -28.76
C ASN A 403 -9.30 -9.51 -27.72
N PRO A 404 -9.14 -10.78 -28.14
CA PRO A 404 -8.74 -11.82 -27.22
C PRO A 404 -7.38 -11.48 -26.62
N VAL A 405 -7.12 -12.05 -25.44
CA VAL A 405 -5.80 -11.96 -24.80
C VAL A 405 -4.78 -12.68 -25.69
N ASP A 406 -3.64 -12.02 -25.95
CA ASP A 406 -2.57 -12.62 -26.75
C ASP A 406 -2.09 -13.92 -26.13
N SER A 407 -1.82 -14.94 -26.96
CA SER A 407 -1.37 -16.27 -26.54
C SER A 407 0.14 -16.31 -26.25
#